data_52cf12e748749398f1dc8a075bc05ee3
#
_entry.id   52cf12e748749398f1dc8a075bc05ee3
#
_cell.length_a   1.000
_cell.length_b   1.000
_cell.length_c   1.000
_cell.angle_alpha   90.00
_cell.angle_beta   90.00
_cell.angle_gamma   90.00
#
_symmetry.space_group_name_H-M   'P 1'
#
loop_
_entity.id
_entity.type
_entity.pdbx_description
1 polymer ?
#
loop_
_entity_poly.entity_id
_entity_poly.type
_entity_poly.pdbx_seq_one_letter_code
_entity_poly.pdbx_strand_id
1 'polypeptide(L)' 'MLTAEDYLRLAERCAVLARECAAPRVAEALRTLALNYLTDATCSAADQNALAGKVPATT' A
#
# COMPACT_ATOMS: atom_id res chain seq x y z
N MET A 1 3.48 7.02 12.52
CA MET A 1 3.22 5.69 11.97
C MET A 1 2.20 5.78 10.85
N LEU A 2 2.43 5.07 9.75
CA LEU A 2 1.54 5.11 8.60
C LEU A 2 0.33 4.20 8.80
N THR A 3 -0.84 4.71 8.44
CA THR A 3 -2.05 3.91 8.44
C THR A 3 -2.25 3.27 7.06
N ALA A 4 -3.21 2.35 6.96
CA ALA A 4 -3.54 1.75 5.68
C ALA A 4 -3.92 2.83 4.66
N GLU A 5 -4.64 3.84 5.10
CA GLU A 5 -5.05 4.94 4.24
C GLU A 5 -3.83 5.71 3.71
N ASP A 6 -2.84 5.92 4.57
CA ASP A 6 -1.61 6.59 4.15
C ASP A 6 -0.88 5.78 3.09
N TYR A 7 -0.81 4.46 3.27
CA TYR A 7 -0.18 3.58 2.28
C TYR A 7 -0.93 3.63 0.96
N LEU A 8 -2.26 3.68 1.00
CA LEU A 8 -3.05 3.77 -0.23
C LEU A 8 -2.77 5.06 -0.98
N ARG A 9 -2.64 6.16 -0.26
CA ARG A 9 -2.31 7.44 -0.87
C ARG A 9 -0.93 7.41 -1.51
N LEU A 10 0.04 6.80 -0.84
CA LEU A 10 1.38 6.68 -1.39
C LEU A 10 1.38 5.81 -2.63
N ALA A 11 0.62 4.71 -2.62
CA ALA A 11 0.51 3.84 -3.78
C ALA A 11 -0.10 4.58 -4.95
N GLU A 12 -1.15 5.33 -4.71
CA GLU A 12 -1.81 6.12 -5.76
C GLU A 12 -0.84 7.15 -6.35
N ARG A 13 -0.09 7.81 -5.49
CA ARG A 13 0.87 8.81 -5.93
C ARG A 13 1.95 8.18 -6.79
N CYS A 14 2.45 7.02 -6.38
CA CYS A 14 3.45 6.30 -7.16
C CYS A 14 2.89 5.90 -8.53
N ALA A 15 1.64 5.45 -8.56
CA ALA A 15 1.01 5.06 -9.83
C ALA A 15 0.86 6.25 -10.77
N VAL A 16 0.48 7.41 -10.23
CA VAL A 16 0.36 8.63 -11.03
C VAL A 16 1.72 9.04 -11.58
N LEU A 17 2.73 9.03 -10.73
CA LEU A 17 4.08 9.37 -11.16
C LEU A 17 4.59 8.40 -12.21
N ALA A 18 4.27 7.13 -12.08
CA ALA A 18 4.67 6.13 -13.07
C ALA A 18 4.07 6.42 -14.44
N ARG A 19 2.81 6.85 -14.47
CA ARG A 19 2.16 7.19 -15.73
C ARG A 19 2.73 8.42 -16.38
N GLU A 20 3.20 9.37 -15.57
CA GLU A 20 3.76 10.62 -16.09
C GLU A 20 5.25 10.53 -16.36
N CYS A 21 5.89 9.46 -15.92
CA CYS A 21 7.33 9.30 -16.07
C CYS A 21 7.68 8.86 -17.48
N ALA A 22 8.62 9.57 -18.11
CA ALA A 22 9.07 9.26 -19.43
C ALA A 22 10.08 8.12 -19.46
N ALA A 23 10.76 7.86 -18.33
CA ALA A 23 11.79 6.83 -18.26
C ALA A 23 11.14 5.49 -17.89
N PRO A 24 11.19 4.48 -18.79
CA PRO A 24 10.50 3.20 -18.55
C PRO A 24 11.01 2.47 -17.31
N ARG A 25 12.30 2.56 -17.03
CA ARG A 25 12.84 1.88 -15.84
C ARG A 25 12.34 2.50 -14.55
N VAL A 26 12.27 3.83 -14.53
CA VAL A 26 11.76 4.54 -13.37
C VAL A 26 10.27 4.27 -13.19
N ALA A 27 9.54 4.27 -14.29
CA ALA A 27 8.10 3.97 -14.24
C ALA A 27 7.85 2.57 -13.69
N GLU A 28 8.66 1.60 -14.09
CA GLU A 28 8.55 0.24 -13.60
C GLU A 28 8.84 0.16 -12.11
N ALA A 29 9.87 0.87 -11.67
CA ALA A 29 10.20 0.92 -10.25
C ALA A 29 9.08 1.54 -9.45
N LEU A 30 8.46 2.60 -9.97
CA LEU A 30 7.33 3.24 -9.30
C LEU A 30 6.12 2.32 -9.21
N ARG A 31 5.86 1.53 -10.24
CA ARG A 31 4.77 0.55 -10.21
C ARG A 31 5.02 -0.51 -9.16
N THR A 32 6.25 -1.00 -9.09
CA THR A 32 6.63 -1.99 -8.08
C THR A 32 6.44 -1.42 -6.68
N LEU A 33 6.86 -0.17 -6.50
CA LEU A 33 6.71 0.50 -5.22
C LEU A 33 5.23 0.66 -4.85
N ALA A 34 4.40 1.01 -5.84
CA ALA A 34 2.96 1.13 -5.61
C ALA A 34 2.36 -0.19 -5.16
N LEU A 35 2.76 -1.30 -5.78
CA LEU A 35 2.30 -2.62 -5.38
C LEU A 35 2.73 -2.96 -3.96
N ASN A 36 3.95 -2.60 -3.59
CA ASN A 36 4.44 -2.82 -2.23
C ASN A 36 3.63 -2.04 -1.22
N TYR A 37 3.30 -0.78 -1.53
CA TYR A 37 2.47 0.02 -0.64
C TYR A 37 1.06 -0.56 -0.52
N LEU A 38 0.51 -1.09 -1.61
CA LEU A 38 -0.81 -1.72 -1.56
C LEU A 38 -0.78 -2.96 -0.68
N THR A 39 0.28 -3.75 -0.78
CA THR A 39 0.45 -4.91 0.08
C THR A 39 0.56 -4.48 1.54
N ASP A 40 1.35 -3.44 1.80
CA ASP A 40 1.50 -2.91 3.15
C ASP A 40 0.17 -2.39 3.70
N ALA A 41 -0.63 -1.75 2.85
CA ALA A 41 -1.94 -1.26 3.25
C ALA A 41 -2.84 -2.41 3.66
N THR A 42 -2.81 -3.49 2.89
CA THR A 42 -3.62 -4.67 3.19
C THR A 42 -3.19 -5.29 4.52
N CYS A 43 -1.89 -5.43 4.73
CA CYS A 43 -1.36 -5.97 5.98
C CYS A 43 -1.71 -5.08 7.16
N SER A 44 -1.59 -3.78 6.99
CA SER A 44 -1.91 -2.82 8.04
C SER A 44 -3.39 -2.87 8.42
N ALA A 45 -4.25 -2.97 7.43
CA ALA A 45 -5.69 -3.08 7.67
C ALA A 45 -6.02 -4.38 8.41
N ALA A 46 -5.37 -5.48 8.03
CA ALA A 46 -5.57 -6.76 8.68
C ALA A 46 -5.13 -6.69 10.14
N ASP A 47 -4.00 -6.05 10.40
CA ASP A 47 -3.51 -5.88 11.76
C ASP A 47 -4.47 -5.06 12.60
N GLN A 48 -5.00 -3.99 12.03
CA GLN A 48 -5.95 -3.14 12.74
C GLN A 48 -7.23 -3.90 13.05
N ASN A 49 -7.70 -4.71 12.12
CA ASN A 49 -8.89 -5.51 12.32
C ASN A 49 -8.66 -6.56 13.41
N ALA A 50 -7.49 -7.18 13.42
CA ALA A 50 -7.15 -8.17 14.42
C ALA A 50 -7.13 -7.56 15.81
N LEU A 51 -6.59 -6.36 15.93
CA LEU A 51 -6.52 -5.66 17.20
C LEU A 51 -7.89 -5.17 17.67
N ALA A 52 -8.68 -4.69 16.74
CA ALA A 52 -9.99 -4.14 17.07
C ALA A 52 -11.00 -5.24 17.38
N GLY A 53 -10.90 -6.28 16.64
CA GLY A 53 -11.79 -7.39 16.83
C GLY A 53 -11.37 -8.29 17.94
N LYS A 54 -10.67 -8.30 18.06
CA LYS A 54 -10.54 -9.18 18.60
C LYS A 54 -10.67 -10.37 18.34
N VAL A 55 -10.51 -10.78 18.09
CA VAL A 55 -10.67 -11.65 17.80
C VAL A 55 -10.71 -12.59 17.59
N PRO A 56 -10.75 -13.00 17.54
CA PRO A 56 -10.69 -13.81 17.29
C PRO A 56 -10.62 -14.73 17.04
N ALA A 57 -10.74 -15.05 17.16
CA ALA A 57 -10.66 -15.82 16.90
C ALA A 57 -10.43 -16.54 16.46
N THR A 58 -10.26 -16.52 16.41
CA THR A 58 -10.05 -17.05 15.89
C THR A 58 -9.90 -17.64 15.80
N THR A 59 -9.86 -17.73 15.92
CA THR A 59 -9.78 -18.18 15.64
C THR A 59 -9.77 -18.58 15.54
#